data_0ff31bbedc5e51e4ade5c43dd388f1a6
#
_entry.id   0ff31bbedc5e51e4ade5c43dd388f1a6
#
_cell.length_a   1.000
_cell.length_b   1.000
_cell.length_c   1.000
_cell.angle_alpha   90.00
_cell.angle_beta   90.00
_cell.angle_gamma   90.00
#
_symmetry.space_group_name_H-M   'P 1'
#
loop_
_entity.id
_entity.type
_entity.pdbx_description
1 polymer ?
#
loop_
_entity_poly.entity_id
_entity_poly.type
_entity_poly.pdbx_seq_one_letter_code
_entity_poly.pdbx_strand_id
1 'polypeptide(L)'
;VLSPMKMPAQEVLFQALDLYQTEFKKPSLNVYCLDYSGSMAGEGNRQLEAAMEQLLIQSNAQEHFLQASSREVNILIPFSGEPMEVCTAQGNGAELEALNTTVQDLEPGGGTDMYAAALRGLEELKNYDLAQYTPAIILLTDGQSEGSFQNFANAYEELGAQVPVFSIMFGDADESQLEDLA
;
A
#
# COMPACT_ATOMS: atom_id res chain seq x y z
N VAL A 1 21.35 19.65 -38.14
CA VAL A 1 20.61 20.73 -37.48
C VAL A 1 19.21 20.19 -37.20
N LEU A 2 18.87 19.96 -35.94
CA LEU A 2 17.54 19.54 -35.55
C LEU A 2 16.59 20.75 -35.64
N SER A 3 15.55 20.63 -36.45
CA SER A 3 14.49 21.64 -36.50
C SER A 3 13.79 21.71 -35.14
N PRO A 4 13.50 22.93 -34.61
CA PRO A 4 12.78 23.05 -33.36
C PRO A 4 11.37 22.44 -33.53
N MET A 5 11.08 21.43 -32.73
CA MET A 5 9.76 20.82 -32.69
C MET A 5 8.79 21.78 -32.02
N LYS A 6 7.64 22.05 -32.67
CA LYS A 6 6.57 22.80 -32.01
C LYS A 6 6.07 22.03 -30.80
N MET A 7 5.93 22.71 -29.67
CA MET A 7 5.27 22.11 -28.52
C MET A 7 3.84 21.67 -28.93
N PRO A 8 3.45 20.43 -28.64
CA PRO A 8 2.10 20.00 -28.90
C PRO A 8 1.09 20.82 -28.07
N ALA A 9 -0.14 20.90 -28.54
CA ALA A 9 -1.21 21.54 -27.77
C ALA A 9 -1.38 20.82 -26.42
N GLN A 10 -1.73 21.57 -25.39
CA GLN A 10 -1.87 21.04 -24.02
C GLN A 10 -2.84 19.85 -23.95
N GLU A 11 -3.91 19.90 -24.74
CA GLU A 11 -4.87 18.80 -24.88
C GLU A 11 -4.23 17.49 -25.37
N VAL A 12 -3.32 17.57 -26.34
CA VAL A 12 -2.59 16.39 -26.86
C VAL A 12 -1.67 15.79 -25.80
N LEU A 13 -1.05 16.63 -24.98
CA LEU A 13 -0.22 16.18 -23.86
C LEU A 13 -1.07 15.45 -22.82
N PHE A 14 -2.23 15.97 -22.45
CA PHE A 14 -3.13 15.31 -21.51
C PHE A 14 -3.67 13.99 -22.06
N GLN A 15 -4.06 13.95 -23.33
CA GLN A 15 -4.51 12.71 -23.98
C GLN A 15 -3.39 11.66 -24.01
N ALA A 16 -2.15 12.07 -24.28
CA ALA A 16 -1.00 11.15 -24.30
C ALA A 16 -0.68 10.62 -22.89
N LEU A 17 -0.80 11.46 -21.85
CA LEU A 17 -0.60 11.06 -20.46
C LEU A 17 -1.71 10.11 -19.99
N ASP A 18 -2.95 10.40 -20.33
CA ASP A 18 -4.10 9.54 -20.04
C ASP A 18 -3.94 8.16 -20.70
N LEU A 19 -3.62 8.15 -21.99
CA LEU A 19 -3.35 6.90 -22.72
C LEU A 19 -2.18 6.11 -22.11
N TYR A 20 -1.12 6.79 -21.67
CA TYR A 20 0.00 6.15 -21.00
C TYR A 20 -0.45 5.51 -19.67
N GLN A 21 -1.20 6.21 -18.85
CA GLN A 21 -1.66 5.73 -17.56
C GLN A 21 -2.65 4.55 -17.70
N THR A 22 -3.55 4.62 -18.70
CA THR A 22 -4.61 3.63 -18.87
C THR A 22 -4.17 2.38 -19.62
N GLU A 23 -3.30 2.52 -20.62
CA GLU A 23 -2.97 1.43 -21.54
C GLU A 23 -1.54 0.88 -21.38
N PHE A 24 -0.57 1.76 -21.09
CA PHE A 24 0.84 1.37 -21.12
C PHE A 24 1.45 1.15 -19.73
N LYS A 25 1.02 1.88 -18.71
CA LYS A 25 1.48 1.69 -17.34
C LYS A 25 0.89 0.39 -16.78
N LYS A 26 1.75 -0.47 -16.23
CA LYS A 26 1.25 -1.61 -15.45
C LYS A 26 0.44 -1.09 -14.26
N PRO A 27 -0.72 -1.67 -13.96
CA PRO A 27 -1.48 -1.30 -12.78
C PRO A 27 -0.69 -1.64 -11.51
N SER A 28 -0.89 -0.86 -10.47
CA SER A 28 -0.32 -1.13 -9.16
C SER A 28 -1.06 -2.28 -8.49
N LEU A 29 -0.32 -3.07 -7.72
CA LEU A 29 -0.85 -4.08 -6.81
C LEU A 29 -0.29 -3.75 -5.42
N ASN A 30 -1.04 -2.98 -4.66
CA ASN A 30 -0.61 -2.43 -3.38
C ASN A 30 -1.14 -3.29 -2.25
N VAL A 31 -0.24 -3.72 -1.36
CA VAL A 31 -0.60 -4.39 -0.10
C VAL A 31 -0.27 -3.43 1.04
N TYR A 32 -1.28 -2.97 1.73
CA TYR A 32 -1.16 -2.09 2.88
C TYR A 32 -1.30 -2.91 4.17
N CYS A 33 -0.21 -3.05 4.90
CA CYS A 33 -0.20 -3.64 6.24
C CYS A 33 -0.39 -2.52 7.26
N LEU A 34 -1.54 -2.50 7.94
CA LEU A 34 -1.99 -1.42 8.80
C LEU A 34 -1.92 -1.84 10.27
N ASP A 35 -1.08 -1.16 11.04
CA ASP A 35 -0.87 -1.45 12.44
C ASP A 35 -2.00 -0.90 13.31
N TYR A 36 -2.70 -1.79 13.98
CA TYR A 36 -3.72 -1.50 15.00
C TYR A 36 -3.31 -2.05 16.36
N SER A 37 -2.01 -2.12 16.64
CA SER A 37 -1.49 -2.48 17.97
C SER A 37 -1.85 -1.43 19.04
N GLY A 38 -1.70 -1.79 20.30
CA GLY A 38 -2.05 -0.91 21.41
C GLY A 38 -1.21 0.38 21.46
N SER A 39 0.04 0.37 20.96
CA SER A 39 0.91 1.54 20.87
C SER A 39 0.42 2.59 19.88
N MET A 40 -0.28 2.16 18.83
CA MET A 40 -0.90 3.04 17.83
C MET A 40 -2.08 3.85 18.37
N ALA A 41 -2.59 3.53 19.58
CA ALA A 41 -3.76 4.20 20.13
C ALA A 41 -3.57 5.72 20.24
N GLY A 42 -4.56 6.49 19.79
CA GLY A 42 -4.57 7.94 19.83
C GLY A 42 -3.99 8.60 18.59
N GLU A 43 -2.80 9.20 18.66
CA GLU A 43 -2.24 9.99 17.54
C GLU A 43 -1.83 9.11 16.35
N GLY A 44 -1.18 7.96 16.62
CA GLY A 44 -0.76 7.04 15.58
C GLY A 44 -1.94 6.56 14.72
N ASN A 45 -3.01 6.10 15.36
CA ASN A 45 -4.22 5.66 14.67
C ASN A 45 -4.86 6.77 13.85
N ARG A 46 -4.97 7.99 14.40
CA ARG A 46 -5.54 9.13 13.66
C ARG A 46 -4.72 9.49 12.43
N GLN A 47 -3.37 9.41 12.52
CA GLN A 47 -2.48 9.68 11.39
C GLN A 47 -2.61 8.58 10.32
N LEU A 48 -2.73 7.31 10.74
CA LEU A 48 -2.96 6.18 9.84
C LEU A 48 -4.29 6.33 9.10
N GLU A 49 -5.38 6.60 9.83
CA GLU A 49 -6.71 6.83 9.25
C GLU A 49 -6.69 7.99 8.24
N ALA A 50 -6.08 9.12 8.60
CA ALA A 50 -5.95 10.27 7.72
C ALA A 50 -5.12 9.97 6.46
N ALA A 51 -4.02 9.22 6.59
CA ALA A 51 -3.20 8.80 5.46
C ALA A 51 -3.97 7.90 4.50
N MET A 52 -4.70 6.92 5.04
CA MET A 52 -5.51 6.01 4.22
C MET A 52 -6.69 6.72 3.57
N GLU A 53 -7.33 7.67 4.23
CA GLU A 53 -8.37 8.50 3.64
C GLU A 53 -7.87 9.28 2.41
N GLN A 54 -6.65 9.82 2.47
CA GLN A 54 -6.03 10.50 1.32
C GLN A 54 -5.78 9.58 0.13
N LEU A 55 -5.54 8.29 0.37
CA LEU A 55 -5.27 7.31 -0.69
C LEU A 55 -6.54 6.64 -1.22
N LEU A 56 -7.46 6.29 -0.35
CA LEU A 56 -8.63 5.47 -0.69
C LEU A 56 -9.81 6.30 -1.19
N ILE A 57 -9.99 7.53 -0.70
CA ILE A 57 -11.04 8.43 -1.18
C ILE A 57 -10.56 9.15 -2.43
N GLN A 58 -11.12 8.79 -3.58
CA GLN A 58 -10.60 9.21 -4.88
C GLN A 58 -10.69 10.72 -5.12
N SER A 59 -11.63 11.44 -4.53
CA SER A 59 -11.67 12.90 -4.58
C SER A 59 -10.44 13.52 -3.90
N ASN A 60 -9.99 12.96 -2.77
CA ASN A 60 -8.81 13.43 -2.05
C ASN A 60 -7.53 13.04 -2.80
N ALA A 61 -7.46 11.79 -3.27
CA ALA A 61 -6.33 11.30 -4.07
C ALA A 61 -6.09 12.12 -5.33
N GLN A 62 -7.16 12.63 -5.94
CA GLN A 62 -7.09 13.49 -7.13
C GLN A 62 -6.33 14.80 -6.89
N GLU A 63 -6.46 15.40 -5.73
CA GLU A 63 -5.75 16.64 -5.39
C GLU A 63 -4.23 16.46 -5.36
N HIS A 64 -3.76 15.23 -5.13
CA HIS A 64 -2.36 14.86 -5.03
C HIS A 64 -1.85 14.01 -6.20
N PHE A 65 -2.64 13.82 -7.26
CA PHE A 65 -2.30 12.96 -8.41
C PHE A 65 -2.08 11.49 -8.04
N LEU A 66 -2.74 11.01 -6.99
CA LEU A 66 -2.64 9.66 -6.46
C LEU A 66 -3.86 8.79 -6.80
N GLN A 67 -4.68 9.19 -7.77
CA GLN A 67 -5.88 8.43 -8.15
C GLN A 67 -5.52 7.02 -8.58
N ALA A 68 -6.31 6.06 -8.10
CA ALA A 68 -6.24 4.70 -8.56
C ALA A 68 -6.75 4.58 -10.02
N SER A 69 -6.16 3.70 -10.78
CA SER A 69 -6.69 3.31 -12.10
C SER A 69 -7.75 2.22 -11.94
N SER A 70 -8.58 2.02 -12.99
CA SER A 70 -9.61 0.98 -12.99
C SER A 70 -9.07 -0.45 -12.91
N ARG A 71 -7.76 -0.64 -13.10
CA ARG A 71 -7.09 -1.95 -13.08
C ARG A 71 -6.23 -2.18 -11.84
N GLU A 72 -6.09 -1.18 -10.98
CA GLU A 72 -5.31 -1.30 -9.74
C GLU A 72 -5.98 -2.24 -8.74
N VAL A 73 -5.17 -2.88 -7.94
CA VAL A 73 -5.63 -3.73 -6.83
C VAL A 73 -5.04 -3.19 -5.54
N ASN A 74 -5.89 -2.98 -4.56
CA ASN A 74 -5.51 -2.54 -3.22
C ASN A 74 -5.98 -3.59 -2.21
N ILE A 75 -5.05 -4.10 -1.43
CA ILE A 75 -5.25 -5.13 -0.41
C ILE A 75 -4.92 -4.51 0.93
N LEU A 76 -5.85 -4.52 1.87
CA LEU A 76 -5.63 -4.11 3.24
C LEU A 76 -5.45 -5.33 4.13
N ILE A 77 -4.40 -5.31 4.94
CA ILE A 77 -4.10 -6.30 5.95
C ILE A 77 -3.95 -5.57 7.28
N PRO A 78 -5.06 -5.29 7.98
CA PRO A 78 -4.97 -4.79 9.34
C PRO A 78 -4.32 -5.86 10.23
N PHE A 79 -3.50 -5.43 11.18
CA PHE A 79 -2.84 -6.36 12.10
C PHE A 79 -2.64 -5.76 13.50
N SER A 80 -2.47 -6.64 14.47
CA SER A 80 -1.95 -6.35 15.80
C SER A 80 -0.93 -7.44 16.17
N GLY A 81 -1.15 -8.25 17.20
CA GLY A 81 -0.33 -9.44 17.47
C GLY A 81 -0.40 -10.54 16.39
N GLU A 82 -1.37 -10.44 15.48
CA GLU A 82 -1.55 -11.30 14.31
C GLU A 82 -2.29 -10.53 13.20
N PRO A 83 -2.21 -10.98 11.92
CA PRO A 83 -3.00 -10.43 10.84
C PRO A 83 -4.51 -10.65 11.07
N MET A 84 -5.30 -9.63 10.75
CA MET A 84 -6.77 -9.67 10.81
C MET A 84 -7.36 -10.05 9.45
N GLU A 85 -8.66 -9.83 9.27
CA GLU A 85 -9.35 -10.08 8.01
C GLU A 85 -8.77 -9.22 6.86
N VAL A 86 -8.42 -9.89 5.78
CA VAL A 86 -7.89 -9.24 4.58
C VAL A 86 -9.04 -8.68 3.74
N CYS A 87 -8.96 -7.40 3.41
CA CYS A 87 -9.94 -6.73 2.55
C CYS A 87 -9.29 -6.32 1.24
N THR A 88 -9.96 -6.59 0.11
CA THR A 88 -9.42 -6.30 -1.22
C THR A 88 -10.42 -5.50 -2.03
N ALA A 89 -9.93 -4.48 -2.74
CA ALA A 89 -10.69 -3.75 -3.74
C ALA A 89 -9.94 -3.69 -5.07
N GLN A 90 -10.67 -3.81 -6.16
CA GLN A 90 -10.15 -3.65 -7.51
C GLN A 90 -10.73 -2.41 -8.17
N GLY A 91 -9.84 -1.62 -8.80
CA GLY A 91 -10.22 -0.41 -9.49
C GLY A 91 -10.33 0.81 -8.58
N ASN A 92 -11.07 1.80 -9.04
CA ASN A 92 -11.19 3.12 -8.44
C ASN A 92 -12.65 3.49 -8.07
N GLY A 93 -13.49 2.48 -7.91
CA GLY A 93 -14.91 2.65 -7.62
C GLY A 93 -15.25 2.54 -6.14
N ALA A 94 -16.53 2.28 -5.86
CA ALA A 94 -17.08 2.20 -4.51
C ALA A 94 -16.42 1.12 -3.63
N GLU A 95 -15.86 0.06 -4.21
CA GLU A 95 -15.15 -0.97 -3.46
C GLU A 95 -13.88 -0.41 -2.82
N LEU A 96 -13.14 0.46 -3.54
CA LEU A 96 -11.96 1.12 -2.99
C LEU A 96 -12.34 2.07 -1.84
N GLU A 97 -13.39 2.85 -2.01
CA GLU A 97 -13.88 3.75 -0.96
C GLU A 97 -14.42 2.99 0.25
N ALA A 98 -15.01 1.80 0.05
CA ALA A 98 -15.46 0.93 1.12
C ALA A 98 -14.31 0.44 2.03
N LEU A 99 -13.09 0.28 1.49
CA LEU A 99 -11.91 -0.02 2.31
C LEU A 99 -11.64 1.06 3.36
N ASN A 100 -11.94 2.33 3.06
CA ASN A 100 -11.78 3.41 4.04
C ASN A 100 -12.73 3.23 5.23
N THR A 101 -13.93 2.73 5.02
CA THR A 101 -14.85 2.41 6.12
C THR A 101 -14.26 1.34 7.04
N THR A 102 -13.65 0.29 6.46
CA THR A 102 -12.95 -0.74 7.25
C THR A 102 -11.83 -0.14 8.09
N VAL A 103 -11.04 0.78 7.53
CA VAL A 103 -9.96 1.48 8.26
C VAL A 103 -10.52 2.29 9.44
N GLN A 104 -11.63 3.00 9.24
CA GLN A 104 -12.23 3.87 10.26
C GLN A 104 -12.96 3.09 11.38
N ASP A 105 -13.39 1.87 11.12
CA ASP A 105 -14.17 1.04 12.06
C ASP A 105 -13.29 0.21 13.01
N LEU A 106 -11.97 0.12 12.76
CA LEU A 106 -11.05 -0.64 13.57
C LEU A 106 -10.50 0.17 14.75
N GLU A 107 -10.40 -0.46 15.89
CA GLU A 107 -9.84 0.14 17.11
C GLU A 107 -8.48 -0.51 17.46
N PRO A 108 -7.44 0.30 17.80
CA PRO A 108 -6.16 -0.21 18.22
C PRO A 108 -6.22 -1.01 19.52
N GLY A 109 -5.48 -2.13 19.55
CA GLY A 109 -5.33 -2.96 20.75
C GLY A 109 -4.46 -4.20 20.50
N GLY A 110 -3.99 -4.82 21.56
CA GLY A 110 -3.16 -6.03 21.49
C GLY A 110 -1.67 -5.77 21.27
N GLY A 111 -0.95 -6.83 20.86
CA GLY A 111 0.48 -6.80 20.54
C GLY A 111 0.76 -6.32 19.10
N THR A 112 1.99 -6.52 18.63
CA THR A 112 2.43 -6.07 17.31
C THR A 112 3.26 -7.15 16.63
N ASP A 113 2.79 -7.69 15.49
CA ASP A 113 3.60 -8.57 14.63
C ASP A 113 3.53 -8.12 13.17
N MET A 114 4.37 -7.12 12.84
CA MET A 114 4.47 -6.57 11.49
C MET A 114 5.04 -7.59 10.49
N TYR A 115 5.89 -8.52 10.95
CA TYR A 115 6.47 -9.53 10.07
C TYR A 115 5.43 -10.55 9.63
N ALA A 116 4.50 -10.93 10.52
CA ALA A 116 3.38 -11.80 10.16
C ALA A 116 2.43 -11.10 9.17
N ALA A 117 2.20 -9.79 9.34
CA ALA A 117 1.41 -9.01 8.38
C ALA A 117 2.08 -8.91 7.01
N ALA A 118 3.38 -8.61 6.97
CA ALA A 118 4.15 -8.58 5.72
C ALA A 118 4.22 -9.97 5.05
N LEU A 119 4.39 -11.04 5.82
CA LEU A 119 4.32 -12.42 5.33
C LEU A 119 2.95 -12.73 4.71
N ARG A 120 1.86 -12.34 5.38
CA ARG A 120 0.51 -12.46 4.83
C ARG A 120 0.38 -11.70 3.52
N GLY A 121 0.99 -10.51 3.41
CA GLY A 121 1.06 -9.73 2.17
C GLY A 121 1.72 -10.50 1.04
N LEU A 122 2.85 -11.16 1.28
CA LEU A 122 3.50 -12.03 0.29
C LEU A 122 2.60 -13.19 -0.16
N GLU A 123 1.83 -13.78 0.76
CA GLU A 123 0.88 -14.85 0.43
C GLU A 123 -0.25 -14.35 -0.46
N GLU A 124 -0.79 -13.16 -0.19
CA GLU A 124 -1.83 -12.56 -1.04
C GLU A 124 -1.30 -12.25 -2.45
N LEU A 125 -0.05 -11.77 -2.57
CA LEU A 125 0.58 -11.50 -3.87
C LEU A 125 0.71 -12.76 -4.74
N LYS A 126 0.82 -13.96 -4.17
CA LYS A 126 0.87 -15.23 -4.92
C LYS A 126 -0.42 -15.53 -5.71
N ASN A 127 -1.52 -14.87 -5.37
CA ASN A 127 -2.79 -15.01 -6.10
C ASN A 127 -2.82 -14.24 -7.42
N TYR A 128 -1.78 -13.44 -7.73
CA TYR A 128 -1.71 -12.56 -8.90
C TYR A 128 -0.52 -12.91 -9.80
N ASP A 129 -0.67 -12.69 -11.11
CA ASP A 129 0.46 -12.71 -12.03
C ASP A 129 1.27 -11.42 -11.90
N LEU A 130 2.32 -11.45 -11.06
CA LEU A 130 3.16 -10.28 -10.77
C LEU A 130 3.83 -9.67 -12.01
N ALA A 131 3.91 -10.41 -13.13
CA ALA A 131 4.39 -9.87 -14.39
C ALA A 131 3.43 -8.84 -15.01
N GLN A 132 2.15 -8.86 -14.63
CA GLN A 132 1.12 -7.94 -15.12
C GLN A 132 0.96 -6.69 -14.26
N TYR A 133 1.53 -6.67 -13.07
CA TYR A 133 1.39 -5.60 -12.07
C TYR A 133 2.73 -4.96 -11.71
N THR A 134 2.65 -3.83 -11.04
CA THR A 134 3.73 -3.24 -10.25
C THR A 134 3.39 -3.47 -8.78
N PRO A 135 3.89 -4.58 -8.17
CA PRO A 135 3.57 -4.92 -6.79
C PRO A 135 4.35 -4.07 -5.80
N ALA A 136 3.75 -3.80 -4.65
CA ALA A 136 4.42 -3.20 -3.50
C ALA A 136 3.75 -3.62 -2.19
N ILE A 137 4.53 -3.76 -1.12
CA ILE A 137 4.03 -3.87 0.25
C ILE A 137 4.33 -2.55 0.95
N ILE A 138 3.33 -1.97 1.57
CA ILE A 138 3.42 -0.71 2.32
C ILE A 138 3.02 -1.00 3.77
N LEU A 139 3.98 -0.90 4.66
CA LEU A 139 3.79 -1.13 6.10
C LEU A 139 3.61 0.22 6.80
N LEU A 140 2.50 0.38 7.50
CA LEU A 140 2.17 1.57 8.28
C LEU A 140 2.13 1.17 9.76
N THR A 141 3.15 1.57 10.54
CA THR A 141 3.38 1.07 11.91
C THR A 141 4.15 2.10 12.75
N ASP A 142 4.18 1.91 14.06
CA ASP A 142 5.08 2.63 14.97
C ASP A 142 6.44 1.91 15.18
N GLY A 143 6.70 0.82 14.44
CA GLY A 143 8.01 0.18 14.32
C GLY A 143 8.41 -0.77 15.44
N GLN A 144 7.50 -1.16 16.34
CA GLN A 144 7.78 -2.13 17.39
C GLN A 144 7.11 -3.47 17.05
N SER A 145 7.89 -4.53 16.83
CA SER A 145 7.36 -5.86 16.50
C SER A 145 7.95 -6.95 17.40
N GLU A 146 7.09 -7.84 17.85
CA GLU A 146 7.43 -9.04 18.62
C GLU A 146 7.69 -10.26 17.72
N GLY A 147 7.44 -10.15 16.41
CA GLY A 147 7.51 -11.23 15.45
C GLY A 147 8.91 -11.61 14.96
N SER A 148 8.97 -12.58 14.03
CA SER A 148 10.21 -13.10 13.46
C SER A 148 10.42 -12.67 12.02
N PHE A 149 11.42 -11.83 11.78
CA PHE A 149 11.89 -11.44 10.44
C PHE A 149 12.25 -12.65 9.55
N GLN A 150 12.85 -13.71 10.13
CA GLN A 150 13.33 -14.84 9.34
C GLN A 150 12.23 -15.53 8.52
N ASN A 151 11.01 -15.61 9.04
CA ASN A 151 9.89 -16.23 8.33
C ASN A 151 9.50 -15.40 7.09
N PHE A 152 9.49 -14.08 7.24
CA PHE A 152 9.26 -13.16 6.13
C PHE A 152 10.37 -13.28 5.07
N ALA A 153 11.64 -13.23 5.49
CA ALA A 153 12.80 -13.31 4.58
C ALA A 153 12.78 -14.61 3.75
N ASN A 154 12.51 -15.75 4.38
CA ASN A 154 12.41 -17.03 3.68
C ASN A 154 11.27 -17.02 2.63
N ALA A 155 10.10 -16.50 2.99
CA ALA A 155 8.96 -16.42 2.07
C ALA A 155 9.19 -15.43 0.93
N TYR A 156 9.92 -14.34 1.20
CA TYR A 156 10.32 -13.35 0.19
C TYR A 156 11.26 -13.97 -0.86
N GLU A 157 12.25 -14.76 -0.41
CA GLU A 157 13.15 -15.49 -1.32
C GLU A 157 12.37 -16.51 -2.16
N GLU A 158 11.43 -17.24 -1.55
CA GLU A 158 10.58 -18.23 -2.25
C GLU A 158 9.67 -17.60 -3.31
N LEU A 159 9.23 -16.35 -3.10
CA LEU A 159 8.39 -15.64 -4.06
C LEU A 159 9.10 -15.46 -5.42
N GLY A 160 10.43 -15.35 -5.42
CA GLY A 160 11.25 -15.26 -6.63
C GLY A 160 10.99 -14.02 -7.49
N ALA A 161 10.30 -13.01 -6.95
CA ALA A 161 10.00 -11.73 -7.59
C ALA A 161 10.49 -10.59 -6.69
N GLN A 162 10.94 -9.49 -7.31
CA GLN A 162 11.29 -8.29 -6.55
C GLN A 162 10.02 -7.50 -6.24
N VAL A 163 9.66 -7.46 -4.97
CA VAL A 163 8.54 -6.70 -4.44
C VAL A 163 9.10 -5.67 -3.45
N PRO A 164 9.11 -4.36 -3.79
CA PRO A 164 9.56 -3.36 -2.83
C PRO A 164 8.67 -3.35 -1.59
N VAL A 165 9.31 -3.22 -0.44
CA VAL A 165 8.65 -3.03 0.85
C VAL A 165 8.96 -1.62 1.33
N PHE A 166 7.92 -0.85 1.58
CA PHE A 166 8.02 0.53 2.09
C PHE A 166 7.47 0.58 3.50
N SER A 167 8.19 1.22 4.40
CA SER A 167 7.73 1.45 5.77
C SER A 167 7.42 2.93 5.99
N ILE A 168 6.22 3.21 6.50
CA ILE A 168 5.78 4.54 6.91
C ILE A 168 5.61 4.52 8.42
N MET A 169 6.42 5.32 9.10
CA MET A 169 6.45 5.34 10.56
C MET A 169 5.53 6.41 11.13
N PHE A 170 4.86 6.05 12.22
CA PHE A 170 4.04 6.95 13.03
C PHE A 170 4.61 7.06 14.45
N GLY A 171 4.49 8.24 15.05
CA GLY A 171 4.92 8.46 16.43
C GLY A 171 6.44 8.36 16.64
N ASP A 172 6.83 7.83 17.80
CA ASP A 172 8.24 7.65 18.23
C ASP A 172 8.71 6.21 17.83
N ALA A 173 8.72 5.91 16.55
CA ALA A 173 9.02 4.58 16.02
C ALA A 173 10.49 4.17 16.20
N ASP A 174 10.73 2.85 16.36
CA ASP A 174 12.08 2.26 16.31
C ASP A 174 12.47 1.95 14.86
N GLU A 175 13.35 2.77 14.27
CA GLU A 175 13.80 2.64 12.89
C GLU A 175 14.52 1.32 12.60
N SER A 176 15.18 0.72 13.61
CA SER A 176 16.09 -0.41 13.41
C SER A 176 15.37 -1.67 12.86
N GLN A 177 14.14 -1.93 13.31
CA GLN A 177 13.38 -3.09 12.82
C GLN A 177 12.79 -2.88 11.43
N LEU A 178 12.58 -1.63 11.02
CA LEU A 178 12.04 -1.29 9.70
C LEU A 178 13.14 -1.32 8.63
N GLU A 179 14.39 -1.05 9.00
CA GLU A 179 15.55 -1.20 8.12
C GLU A 179 15.77 -2.65 7.68
N ASP A 180 15.41 -3.63 8.52
CA ASP A 180 15.52 -5.06 8.18
C ASP A 180 14.55 -5.46 7.05
N LEU A 181 13.42 -4.75 6.88
CA LEU A 181 12.39 -5.02 5.87
C LEU A 181 12.64 -4.30 4.53
N ALA A 182 13.38 -3.22 4.53
CA ALA A 182 13.64 -2.39 3.35
C ALA A 182 14.84 -2.91 2.57
#